data_03069c9b7cbc32f001bdc1dcf158568b
#
_entry.id   03069c9b7cbc32f001bdc1dcf158568b
#
_cell.length_a   1.000
_cell.length_b   1.000
_cell.length_c   1.000
_cell.angle_alpha   90.00
_cell.angle_beta   90.00
_cell.angle_gamma   90.00
#
_symmetry.space_group_name_H-M   'P 1'
#
loop_
_entity.id
_entity.type
_entity.pdbx_description
1 polymer ?
#
loop_
_entity_poly.entity_id
_entity_poly.type
_entity_poly.pdbx_seq_one_letter_code
_entity_poly.pdbx_strand_id
1 'polypeptide(L)'
;MATDFMSFLNDHYAKVDELIASYYAENGSHPDMDAYLYAPLAKYSANGGKRTRPVVCFLGCMAVGGSAELASSAAASVEHFHTAALIHDDIADEGELRRGEPCLHLTMGLGLAINAGDLALSQVTGTVLQDDRLDDATKVRVLGELVRMTTRTIEGQALDIGWARDARWDISEDDYLTMASHKTAYYSVAVPLACGAIIGGGTTEQVEALRSFGMATGLAFQLQDDLLNLVGDKESVAKDFRCDITEGKRTLMVVHALANPQVSDELRGILSAHTTDPELLARAVELMEQAGSIAHARELSLKLVREAKEALAPVELAQPAKDLLFSMADFFIERIV
;
A
#
# COMPACT_ATOMS: atom_id res chain seq x y z
N MET A 1 25.02 5.69 -10.18
CA MET A 1 24.20 4.90 -9.26
C MET A 1 23.27 5.87 -8.55
N ALA A 2 22.00 5.50 -8.32
CA ALA A 2 21.06 6.32 -7.58
C ALA A 2 21.61 6.64 -6.20
N THR A 3 21.50 7.89 -5.78
CA THR A 3 22.01 8.38 -4.49
C THR A 3 20.96 8.39 -3.41
N ASP A 4 19.66 8.33 -3.80
CA ASP A 4 18.49 8.32 -2.94
C ASP A 4 17.37 7.46 -3.53
N PHE A 5 16.33 7.17 -2.73
CA PHE A 5 15.25 6.31 -3.12
C PHE A 5 14.43 6.85 -4.29
N MET A 6 14.22 8.16 -4.39
CA MET A 6 13.48 8.76 -5.51
C MET A 6 14.20 8.58 -6.85
N SER A 7 15.51 8.80 -6.87
CA SER A 7 16.32 8.54 -8.07
C SER A 7 16.26 7.07 -8.45
N PHE A 8 16.37 6.16 -7.47
CA PHE A 8 16.27 4.71 -7.71
C PHE A 8 14.90 4.31 -8.25
N LEU A 9 13.82 4.87 -7.71
CA LEU A 9 12.45 4.65 -8.17
C LEU A 9 12.28 5.08 -9.64
N ASN A 10 12.76 6.28 -9.98
CA ASN A 10 12.67 6.82 -11.33
C ASN A 10 13.49 5.99 -12.35
N ASP A 11 14.68 5.53 -11.97
CA ASP A 11 15.55 4.71 -12.83
C ASP A 11 14.91 3.34 -13.18
N HIS A 12 14.01 2.83 -12.31
CA HIS A 12 13.37 1.53 -12.50
C HIS A 12 11.91 1.62 -13.02
N TYR A 13 11.32 2.81 -13.04
CA TYR A 13 9.92 3.02 -13.37
C TYR A 13 9.52 2.41 -14.72
N ALA A 14 10.20 2.82 -15.81
CA ALA A 14 9.87 2.34 -17.15
C ALA A 14 10.00 0.82 -17.28
N LYS A 15 11.04 0.23 -16.68
CA LYS A 15 11.28 -1.21 -16.69
C LYS A 15 10.18 -1.99 -15.95
N VAL A 16 9.72 -1.45 -14.84
CA VAL A 16 8.59 -2.05 -14.08
C VAL A 16 7.30 -1.94 -14.88
N ASP A 17 7.04 -0.81 -15.51
CA ASP A 17 5.84 -0.59 -16.31
C ASP A 17 5.77 -1.56 -17.51
N GLU A 18 6.88 -1.73 -18.23
CA GLU A 18 7.02 -2.72 -19.31
C GLU A 18 6.81 -4.15 -18.80
N LEU A 19 7.40 -4.49 -17.65
CA LEU A 19 7.25 -5.79 -17.02
C LEU A 19 5.78 -6.11 -16.71
N ILE A 20 5.07 -5.18 -16.07
CA ILE A 20 3.64 -5.37 -15.72
C ILE A 20 2.79 -5.49 -16.98
N ALA A 21 3.02 -4.62 -17.98
CA ALA A 21 2.29 -4.65 -19.25
C ALA A 21 2.43 -6.00 -19.96
N SER A 22 3.58 -6.66 -19.87
CA SER A 22 3.82 -7.95 -20.51
C SER A 22 2.92 -9.08 -19.99
N TYR A 23 2.46 -9.02 -18.76
CA TYR A 23 1.55 -10.03 -18.17
C TYR A 23 0.08 -9.85 -18.60
N TYR A 24 -0.28 -8.67 -19.07
CA TYR A 24 -1.64 -8.35 -19.53
C TYR A 24 -1.72 -8.20 -21.05
N ALA A 25 -0.62 -8.46 -21.77
CA ALA A 25 -0.63 -8.54 -23.23
C ALA A 25 -1.57 -9.66 -23.70
N GLU A 26 -2.08 -9.56 -24.93
CA GLU A 26 -3.04 -10.48 -25.53
C GLU A 26 -2.77 -11.95 -25.18
N ASN A 27 -3.60 -12.50 -24.32
CA ASN A 27 -3.49 -13.88 -23.84
C ASN A 27 -4.78 -14.69 -24.10
N GLY A 28 -5.76 -14.07 -24.71
CA GLY A 28 -7.06 -14.70 -24.95
C GLY A 28 -7.03 -15.71 -26.10
N SER A 29 -7.47 -16.94 -25.83
CA SER A 29 -7.80 -17.91 -26.87
C SER A 29 -9.07 -17.52 -27.66
N HIS A 30 -9.73 -16.42 -27.27
CA HIS A 30 -10.91 -15.86 -27.90
C HIS A 30 -10.86 -14.33 -27.91
N PRO A 31 -11.20 -13.63 -29.01
CA PRO A 31 -11.13 -12.17 -29.10
C PRO A 31 -11.94 -11.44 -28.00
N ASP A 32 -13.06 -12.00 -27.58
CA ASP A 32 -13.88 -11.42 -26.52
C ASP A 32 -13.21 -11.47 -25.14
N MET A 33 -12.29 -12.39 -24.88
CA MET A 33 -11.50 -12.40 -23.65
C MET A 33 -10.61 -11.18 -23.57
N ASP A 34 -9.99 -10.78 -24.68
CA ASP A 34 -9.18 -9.57 -24.73
C ASP A 34 -10.07 -8.33 -24.54
N ALA A 35 -11.20 -8.26 -25.25
CA ALA A 35 -12.11 -7.13 -25.20
C ALA A 35 -12.76 -6.94 -23.80
N TYR A 36 -13.11 -8.03 -23.12
CA TYR A 36 -13.88 -7.96 -21.86
C TYR A 36 -13.02 -8.07 -20.61
N LEU A 37 -11.75 -8.50 -20.72
CA LEU A 37 -10.94 -8.79 -19.55
C LEU A 37 -9.51 -8.23 -19.67
N TYR A 38 -8.70 -8.71 -20.63
CA TYR A 38 -7.26 -8.36 -20.64
C TYR A 38 -7.00 -6.91 -21.03
N ALA A 39 -7.61 -6.39 -22.10
CA ALA A 39 -7.39 -5.00 -22.52
C ALA A 39 -7.86 -3.97 -21.49
N PRO A 40 -9.04 -4.10 -20.85
CA PRO A 40 -9.45 -3.23 -19.75
C PRO A 40 -8.53 -3.30 -18.54
N LEU A 41 -8.09 -4.49 -18.14
CA LEU A 41 -7.16 -4.68 -17.03
C LEU A 41 -5.78 -4.07 -17.34
N ALA A 42 -5.27 -4.29 -18.55
CA ALA A 42 -4.03 -3.67 -19.01
C ALA A 42 -4.12 -2.15 -18.97
N LYS A 43 -5.22 -1.56 -19.49
CA LYS A 43 -5.45 -0.11 -19.45
C LYS A 43 -5.51 0.40 -18.02
N TYR A 44 -6.24 -0.28 -17.12
CA TYR A 44 -6.35 0.12 -15.72
C TYR A 44 -4.99 0.07 -15.01
N SER A 45 -4.23 -1.00 -15.22
CA SER A 45 -2.88 -1.14 -14.63
C SER A 45 -1.90 -0.09 -15.15
N ALA A 46 -1.98 0.27 -16.44
CA ALA A 46 -1.13 1.28 -17.07
C ALA A 46 -1.49 2.73 -16.68
N ASN A 47 -2.64 2.95 -16.03
CA ASN A 47 -3.11 4.29 -15.66
C ASN A 47 -2.33 4.89 -14.49
N GLY A 48 -1.03 5.12 -14.68
CA GLY A 48 -0.15 5.79 -13.72
C GLY A 48 0.18 4.95 -12.47
N GLY A 49 0.67 5.63 -11.43
CA GLY A 49 1.15 5.03 -10.19
C GLY A 49 2.66 5.13 -10.08
N LYS A 50 3.16 5.22 -8.84
CA LYS A 50 4.61 5.42 -8.58
C LYS A 50 5.44 4.14 -8.71
N ARG A 51 4.82 2.97 -8.87
CA ARG A 51 5.49 1.65 -8.93
C ARG A 51 6.43 1.39 -7.74
N THR A 52 6.10 1.95 -6.59
CA THR A 52 6.93 1.85 -5.37
C THR A 52 7.09 0.41 -4.91
N ARG A 53 6.01 -0.38 -4.89
CA ARG A 53 6.00 -1.76 -4.37
C ARG A 53 6.92 -2.72 -5.14
N PRO A 54 6.89 -2.76 -6.47
CA PRO A 54 7.87 -3.53 -7.26
C PRO A 54 9.31 -3.12 -6.99
N VAL A 55 9.57 -1.81 -6.89
CA VAL A 55 10.92 -1.28 -6.65
C VAL A 55 11.41 -1.64 -5.24
N VAL A 56 10.52 -1.66 -4.25
CA VAL A 56 10.83 -2.15 -2.89
C VAL A 56 11.21 -3.64 -2.92
N CYS A 57 10.56 -4.45 -3.75
CA CYS A 57 10.94 -5.85 -3.94
C CYS A 57 12.36 -5.98 -4.53
N PHE A 58 12.70 -5.16 -5.51
CA PHE A 58 14.06 -5.10 -6.06
C PHE A 58 15.08 -4.74 -4.99
N LEU A 59 14.80 -3.74 -4.15
CA LEU A 59 15.67 -3.37 -3.03
C LEU A 59 15.91 -4.52 -2.06
N GLY A 60 14.86 -5.28 -1.73
CA GLY A 60 15.00 -6.47 -0.87
C GLY A 60 15.97 -7.51 -1.44
N CYS A 61 15.92 -7.75 -2.76
CA CYS A 61 16.84 -8.66 -3.44
C CYS A 61 18.28 -8.12 -3.45
N MET A 62 18.44 -6.85 -3.79
CA MET A 62 19.74 -6.19 -3.84
C MET A 62 20.41 -6.06 -2.46
N ALA A 63 19.61 -5.90 -1.41
CA ALA A 63 20.08 -5.78 -0.04
C ALA A 63 20.82 -7.03 0.46
N VAL A 64 20.53 -8.19 -0.10
CA VAL A 64 21.20 -9.46 0.22
C VAL A 64 22.21 -9.90 -0.85
N GLY A 65 22.52 -9.03 -1.82
CA GLY A 65 23.53 -9.27 -2.87
C GLY A 65 22.98 -9.85 -4.16
N GLY A 66 21.67 -10.02 -4.31
CA GLY A 66 21.04 -10.40 -5.58
C GLY A 66 20.93 -9.23 -6.57
N SER A 67 20.47 -9.50 -7.80
CA SER A 67 20.15 -8.47 -8.78
C SER A 67 18.66 -8.18 -8.81
N ALA A 68 18.28 -6.94 -9.16
CA ALA A 68 16.89 -6.53 -9.29
C ALA A 68 16.10 -7.44 -10.27
N GLU A 69 16.76 -7.87 -11.36
CA GLU A 69 16.17 -8.70 -12.39
C GLU A 69 15.69 -10.07 -11.90
N LEU A 70 16.37 -10.65 -10.90
CA LEU A 70 15.97 -11.92 -10.30
C LEU A 70 14.59 -11.80 -9.61
N ALA A 71 14.29 -10.66 -9.00
CA ALA A 71 13.06 -10.42 -8.27
C ALA A 71 11.87 -9.98 -9.15
N SER A 72 12.00 -9.97 -10.49
CA SER A 72 10.99 -9.43 -11.41
C SER A 72 9.62 -10.08 -11.24
N SER A 73 9.54 -11.41 -11.10
CA SER A 73 8.27 -12.11 -10.93
C SER A 73 7.56 -11.75 -9.62
N ALA A 74 8.30 -11.69 -8.50
CA ALA A 74 7.73 -11.27 -7.23
C ALA A 74 7.35 -9.78 -7.25
N ALA A 75 8.14 -8.92 -7.88
CA ALA A 75 7.84 -7.52 -8.08
C ALA A 75 6.53 -7.32 -8.88
N ALA A 76 6.35 -8.10 -9.96
CA ALA A 76 5.10 -8.11 -10.71
C ALA A 76 3.92 -8.63 -9.86
N SER A 77 4.13 -9.71 -9.08
CA SER A 77 3.10 -10.28 -8.20
C SER A 77 2.54 -9.26 -7.21
N VAL A 78 3.38 -8.47 -6.56
CA VAL A 78 2.91 -7.44 -5.61
C VAL A 78 2.17 -6.30 -6.32
N GLU A 79 2.50 -5.98 -7.55
CA GLU A 79 1.78 -4.97 -8.32
C GLU A 79 0.45 -5.52 -8.87
N HIS A 80 0.38 -6.80 -9.25
CA HIS A 80 -0.89 -7.48 -9.57
C HIS A 80 -1.84 -7.45 -8.40
N PHE A 81 -1.33 -7.75 -7.20
CA PHE A 81 -2.12 -7.63 -5.97
C PHE A 81 -2.61 -6.20 -5.76
N HIS A 82 -1.75 -5.20 -5.92
CA HIS A 82 -2.14 -3.80 -5.78
C HIS A 82 -3.21 -3.39 -6.81
N THR A 83 -3.08 -3.84 -8.06
CA THR A 83 -4.08 -3.60 -9.11
C THR A 83 -5.44 -4.20 -8.72
N ALA A 84 -5.46 -5.45 -8.25
CA ALA A 84 -6.67 -6.11 -7.78
C ALA A 84 -7.31 -5.36 -6.59
N ALA A 85 -6.49 -4.99 -5.59
CA ALA A 85 -6.94 -4.25 -4.42
C ALA A 85 -7.59 -2.91 -4.83
N LEU A 86 -6.97 -2.15 -5.73
CA LEU A 86 -7.54 -0.89 -6.21
C LEU A 86 -8.87 -1.08 -6.95
N ILE A 87 -9.02 -2.11 -7.78
CA ILE A 87 -10.27 -2.39 -8.49
C ILE A 87 -11.39 -2.75 -7.49
N HIS A 88 -11.07 -3.58 -6.49
CA HIS A 88 -12.04 -3.99 -5.48
C HIS A 88 -12.36 -2.85 -4.50
N ASP A 89 -11.39 -2.01 -4.14
CA ASP A 89 -11.61 -0.81 -3.33
C ASP A 89 -12.51 0.19 -4.07
N ASP A 90 -12.24 0.47 -5.36
CA ASP A 90 -13.09 1.35 -6.17
C ASP A 90 -14.56 0.89 -6.20
N ILE A 91 -14.80 -0.43 -6.14
CA ILE A 91 -16.15 -1.00 -6.05
C ILE A 91 -16.73 -0.84 -4.64
N ALA A 92 -15.95 -1.14 -3.61
CA ALA A 92 -16.40 -1.13 -2.22
C ALA A 92 -16.71 0.31 -1.73
N ASP A 93 -15.93 1.28 -2.19
CA ASP A 93 -16.05 2.70 -1.85
C ASP A 93 -16.99 3.46 -2.81
N GLU A 94 -17.61 2.78 -3.79
CA GLU A 94 -18.44 3.37 -4.85
C GLU A 94 -17.71 4.53 -5.57
N GLY A 95 -16.40 4.38 -5.78
CA GLY A 95 -15.51 5.40 -6.31
C GLY A 95 -15.88 5.79 -7.74
N GLU A 96 -15.80 7.09 -8.06
CA GLU A 96 -16.09 7.58 -9.41
C GLU A 96 -14.84 7.62 -10.30
N LEU A 97 -13.73 8.06 -9.77
CA LEU A 97 -12.47 8.25 -10.52
C LEU A 97 -11.29 7.64 -9.77
N ARG A 98 -10.40 7.01 -10.55
CA ARG A 98 -9.08 6.57 -10.08
C ARG A 98 -7.99 7.21 -10.95
N ARG A 99 -7.11 8.02 -10.36
CA ARG A 99 -6.01 8.70 -11.09
C ARG A 99 -6.51 9.54 -12.29
N GLY A 100 -7.67 10.18 -12.14
CA GLY A 100 -8.27 11.03 -13.16
C GLY A 100 -9.12 10.32 -14.23
N GLU A 101 -9.11 8.98 -14.27
CA GLU A 101 -9.94 8.17 -15.16
C GLU A 101 -11.14 7.57 -14.41
N PRO A 102 -12.28 7.31 -15.09
CA PRO A 102 -13.41 6.63 -14.47
C PRO A 102 -13.03 5.24 -13.94
N CYS A 103 -13.54 4.88 -12.76
CA CYS A 103 -13.34 3.56 -12.18
C CYS A 103 -13.87 2.45 -13.10
N LEU A 104 -13.23 1.26 -13.03
CA LEU A 104 -13.49 0.17 -13.97
C LEU A 104 -14.95 -0.32 -13.94
N HIS A 105 -15.56 -0.35 -12.74
CA HIS A 105 -16.95 -0.77 -12.56
C HIS A 105 -17.96 0.18 -13.22
N LEU A 106 -17.61 1.45 -13.44
CA LEU A 106 -18.45 2.41 -14.15
C LEU A 106 -18.35 2.25 -15.67
N THR A 107 -17.19 1.85 -16.18
CA THR A 107 -16.96 1.73 -17.62
C THR A 107 -17.34 0.37 -18.19
N MET A 108 -17.21 -0.70 -17.39
CA MET A 108 -17.44 -2.09 -17.82
C MET A 108 -18.58 -2.78 -17.10
N GLY A 109 -19.14 -2.15 -16.08
CA GLY A 109 -20.12 -2.76 -15.19
C GLY A 109 -19.47 -3.60 -14.09
N LEU A 110 -20.20 -3.76 -12.98
CA LEU A 110 -19.75 -4.39 -11.75
C LEU A 110 -19.19 -5.80 -11.97
N GLY A 111 -19.88 -6.64 -12.73
CA GLY A 111 -19.49 -8.04 -12.93
C GLY A 111 -18.13 -8.20 -13.63
N LEU A 112 -17.86 -7.43 -14.69
CA LEU A 112 -16.58 -7.49 -15.39
C LEU A 112 -15.45 -6.85 -14.58
N ALA A 113 -15.73 -5.82 -13.79
CA ALA A 113 -14.75 -5.20 -12.90
C ALA A 113 -14.31 -6.18 -11.80
N ILE A 114 -15.25 -6.90 -11.16
CA ILE A 114 -14.91 -7.96 -10.19
C ILE A 114 -14.05 -9.02 -10.87
N ASN A 115 -14.44 -9.50 -12.05
CA ASN A 115 -13.70 -10.52 -12.77
C ASN A 115 -12.29 -10.08 -13.16
N ALA A 116 -12.08 -8.80 -13.50
CA ALA A 116 -10.76 -8.23 -13.77
C ALA A 116 -9.89 -8.21 -12.50
N GLY A 117 -10.46 -7.83 -11.34
CA GLY A 117 -9.77 -7.90 -10.05
C GLY A 117 -9.39 -9.34 -9.68
N ASP A 118 -10.27 -10.31 -9.91
CA ASP A 118 -10.00 -11.73 -9.64
C ASP A 118 -8.90 -12.29 -10.55
N LEU A 119 -8.84 -11.87 -11.82
CA LEU A 119 -7.73 -12.23 -12.70
C LEU A 119 -6.41 -11.68 -12.17
N ALA A 120 -6.37 -10.40 -11.77
CA ALA A 120 -5.18 -9.80 -11.19
C ALA A 120 -4.75 -10.54 -9.90
N LEU A 121 -5.68 -10.94 -9.02
CA LEU A 121 -5.39 -11.79 -7.85
C LEU A 121 -4.83 -13.16 -8.24
N SER A 122 -5.35 -13.79 -9.30
CA SER A 122 -4.82 -15.06 -9.80
C SER A 122 -3.37 -14.92 -10.27
N GLN A 123 -3.02 -13.79 -10.89
CA GLN A 123 -1.65 -13.50 -11.34
C GLN A 123 -0.66 -13.33 -10.18
N VAL A 124 -1.09 -13.01 -8.97
CA VAL A 124 -0.21 -12.88 -7.80
C VAL A 124 0.63 -14.14 -7.58
N THR A 125 0.02 -15.31 -7.65
CA THR A 125 0.73 -16.58 -7.50
C THR A 125 1.20 -17.15 -8.83
N GLY A 126 0.42 -16.96 -9.88
CA GLY A 126 0.71 -17.46 -11.23
C GLY A 126 2.06 -16.98 -11.78
N THR A 127 2.35 -15.71 -11.59
CA THR A 127 3.58 -15.05 -12.05
C THR A 127 4.85 -15.68 -11.45
N VAL A 128 4.86 -15.99 -10.16
CA VAL A 128 6.00 -16.64 -9.49
C VAL A 128 6.11 -18.11 -9.90
N LEU A 129 4.98 -18.81 -10.00
CA LEU A 129 4.97 -20.23 -10.41
C LEU A 129 5.57 -20.43 -11.82
N GLN A 130 5.36 -19.50 -12.72
CA GLN A 130 5.82 -19.56 -14.10
C GLN A 130 7.27 -19.06 -14.30
N ASP A 131 7.93 -18.57 -13.26
CA ASP A 131 9.31 -18.09 -13.37
C ASP A 131 10.32 -19.24 -13.32
N ASP A 132 10.78 -19.70 -14.46
CA ASP A 132 11.75 -20.80 -14.59
C ASP A 132 13.16 -20.46 -14.07
N ARG A 133 13.41 -19.18 -13.71
CA ARG A 133 14.69 -18.76 -13.11
C ARG A 133 14.78 -19.12 -11.62
N LEU A 134 13.64 -19.36 -10.98
CA LEU A 134 13.53 -19.72 -9.57
C LEU A 134 13.41 -21.23 -9.39
N ASP A 135 14.15 -21.79 -8.43
CA ASP A 135 13.95 -23.16 -8.01
C ASP A 135 12.66 -23.34 -7.19
N ASP A 136 12.19 -24.57 -7.06
CA ASP A 136 10.92 -24.89 -6.40
C ASP A 136 10.92 -24.48 -4.92
N ALA A 137 12.06 -24.59 -4.23
CA ALA A 137 12.19 -24.24 -2.81
C ALA A 137 12.02 -22.71 -2.64
N THR A 138 12.64 -21.92 -3.50
CA THR A 138 12.48 -20.46 -3.55
C THR A 138 11.05 -20.08 -3.89
N LYS A 139 10.45 -20.69 -4.93
CA LYS A 139 9.03 -20.47 -5.29
C LYS A 139 8.11 -20.71 -4.09
N VAL A 140 8.23 -21.84 -3.41
CA VAL A 140 7.38 -22.17 -2.25
C VAL A 140 7.51 -21.14 -1.13
N ARG A 141 8.72 -20.67 -0.82
CA ARG A 141 8.95 -19.63 0.18
C ARG A 141 8.30 -18.31 -0.20
N VAL A 142 8.50 -17.86 -1.44
CA VAL A 142 7.92 -16.60 -1.96
C VAL A 142 6.38 -16.68 -2.00
N LEU A 143 5.82 -17.80 -2.47
CA LEU A 143 4.38 -18.02 -2.48
C LEU A 143 3.79 -18.01 -1.07
N GLY A 144 4.50 -18.56 -0.08
CA GLY A 144 4.10 -18.49 1.32
C GLY A 144 3.97 -17.03 1.82
N GLU A 145 4.89 -16.14 1.43
CA GLU A 145 4.81 -14.71 1.75
C GLU A 145 3.65 -14.02 1.03
N LEU A 146 3.46 -14.29 -0.28
CA LEU A 146 2.38 -13.69 -1.07
C LEU A 146 0.99 -14.12 -0.56
N VAL A 147 0.81 -15.39 -0.18
CA VAL A 147 -0.45 -15.87 0.44
C VAL A 147 -0.69 -15.18 1.78
N ARG A 148 0.35 -15.08 2.62
CA ARG A 148 0.25 -14.36 3.90
C ARG A 148 -0.14 -12.89 3.67
N MET A 149 0.52 -12.21 2.73
CA MET A 149 0.23 -10.84 2.32
C MET A 149 -1.25 -10.70 1.93
N THR A 150 -1.71 -11.50 0.99
CA THR A 150 -3.09 -11.47 0.50
C THR A 150 -4.10 -11.65 1.64
N THR A 151 -3.89 -12.68 2.48
CA THR A 151 -4.78 -12.95 3.63
C THR A 151 -4.83 -11.77 4.60
N ARG A 152 -3.65 -11.26 5.01
CA ARG A 152 -3.58 -10.16 5.98
C ARG A 152 -4.19 -8.87 5.43
N THR A 153 -3.96 -8.57 4.15
CA THR A 153 -4.54 -7.36 3.54
C THR A 153 -6.07 -7.44 3.46
N ILE A 154 -6.63 -8.61 3.12
CA ILE A 154 -8.08 -8.83 3.12
C ILE A 154 -8.66 -8.70 4.55
N GLU A 155 -7.98 -9.25 5.57
CA GLU A 155 -8.39 -9.09 6.97
C GLU A 155 -8.38 -7.62 7.39
N GLY A 156 -7.33 -6.86 7.05
CA GLY A 156 -7.23 -5.43 7.36
C GLY A 156 -8.33 -4.61 6.66
N GLN A 157 -8.59 -4.88 5.40
CA GLN A 157 -9.68 -4.25 4.64
C GLN A 157 -11.05 -4.55 5.24
N ALA A 158 -11.28 -5.79 5.71
CA ALA A 158 -12.53 -6.16 6.37
C ALA A 158 -12.74 -5.41 7.69
N LEU A 159 -11.69 -5.14 8.46
CA LEU A 159 -11.75 -4.32 9.67
C LEU A 159 -12.12 -2.87 9.32
N ASP A 160 -11.44 -2.27 8.34
CA ASP A 160 -11.66 -0.89 7.94
C ASP A 160 -13.10 -0.64 7.46
N ILE A 161 -13.58 -1.44 6.53
CA ILE A 161 -14.97 -1.37 6.03
C ILE A 161 -15.98 -1.72 7.14
N GLY A 162 -15.71 -2.78 7.91
CA GLY A 162 -16.61 -3.26 8.94
C GLY A 162 -16.85 -2.26 10.05
N TRP A 163 -15.80 -1.58 10.51
CA TRP A 163 -15.92 -0.56 11.57
C TRP A 163 -16.69 0.67 11.10
N ALA A 164 -16.50 1.09 9.85
CA ALA A 164 -17.27 2.20 9.27
C ALA A 164 -18.76 1.81 9.13
N ARG A 165 -19.07 0.66 8.53
CA ARG A 165 -20.42 0.14 8.32
C ARG A 165 -21.22 -0.02 9.61
N ASP A 166 -20.60 -0.59 10.65
CA ASP A 166 -21.25 -0.90 11.92
C ASP A 166 -21.16 0.27 12.92
N ALA A 167 -20.69 1.44 12.48
CA ALA A 167 -20.50 2.65 13.29
C ALA A 167 -19.79 2.37 14.62
N ARG A 168 -18.70 1.56 14.57
CA ARG A 168 -17.88 1.24 15.74
C ARG A 168 -17.05 2.46 16.14
N TRP A 169 -17.24 2.92 17.37
CA TRP A 169 -16.54 4.09 17.96
C TRP A 169 -15.63 3.71 19.12
N ASP A 170 -15.59 2.45 19.48
CA ASP A 170 -14.84 1.84 20.56
C ASP A 170 -13.51 1.24 20.11
N ILE A 171 -12.99 1.72 18.98
CA ILE A 171 -11.71 1.29 18.39
C ILE A 171 -10.57 1.91 19.18
N SER A 172 -9.62 1.11 19.65
CA SER A 172 -8.38 1.53 20.29
C SER A 172 -7.28 1.87 19.28
N GLU A 173 -6.22 2.53 19.73
CA GLU A 173 -5.02 2.73 18.91
C GLU A 173 -4.40 1.39 18.45
N ASP A 174 -4.37 0.38 19.33
CA ASP A 174 -3.84 -0.96 18.99
C ASP A 174 -4.69 -1.65 17.91
N ASP A 175 -6.02 -1.46 17.93
CA ASP A 175 -6.91 -1.95 16.87
C ASP A 175 -6.59 -1.25 15.55
N TYR A 176 -6.46 0.09 15.53
CA TYR A 176 -6.06 0.84 14.34
C TYR A 176 -4.70 0.37 13.81
N LEU A 177 -3.68 0.24 14.67
CA LEU A 177 -2.35 -0.21 14.27
C LEU A 177 -2.39 -1.62 13.69
N THR A 178 -3.23 -2.49 14.23
CA THR A 178 -3.46 -3.84 13.69
C THR A 178 -4.08 -3.75 12.29
N MET A 179 -5.15 -2.98 12.12
CA MET A 179 -5.82 -2.77 10.83
C MET A 179 -4.85 -2.19 9.80
N ALA A 180 -4.15 -1.10 10.11
CA ALA A 180 -3.21 -0.42 9.22
C ALA A 180 -2.01 -1.30 8.84
N SER A 181 -1.50 -2.10 9.80
CA SER A 181 -0.47 -3.10 9.54
C SER A 181 -0.95 -4.12 8.53
N HIS A 182 -2.14 -4.68 8.73
CA HIS A 182 -2.73 -5.68 7.85
C HIS A 182 -3.09 -5.10 6.48
N LYS A 183 -3.85 -4.02 6.45
CA LYS A 183 -4.35 -3.40 5.21
C LYS A 183 -3.22 -2.87 4.33
N THR A 184 -2.16 -2.30 4.92
CA THR A 184 -1.16 -1.54 4.14
C THR A 184 0.28 -2.03 4.33
N ALA A 185 0.79 -2.16 5.57
CA ALA A 185 2.22 -2.40 5.79
C ALA A 185 2.71 -3.74 5.20
N TYR A 186 1.90 -4.81 5.34
CA TYR A 186 2.23 -6.12 4.77
C TYR A 186 2.50 -6.04 3.27
N TYR A 187 1.54 -5.52 2.48
CA TYR A 187 1.65 -5.59 1.01
C TYR A 187 2.46 -4.45 0.40
N SER A 188 2.58 -3.31 1.09
CA SER A 188 3.28 -2.16 0.54
C SER A 188 4.80 -2.24 0.70
N VAL A 189 5.29 -2.83 1.80
CA VAL A 189 6.73 -2.81 2.11
C VAL A 189 7.24 -4.14 2.65
N ALA A 190 6.60 -4.73 3.68
CA ALA A 190 7.14 -5.88 4.40
C ALA A 190 7.33 -7.12 3.52
N VAL A 191 6.28 -7.53 2.81
CA VAL A 191 6.34 -8.70 1.94
C VAL A 191 7.13 -8.43 0.66
N PRO A 192 7.04 -7.28 -0.01
CA PRO A 192 7.95 -6.95 -1.11
C PRO A 192 9.43 -7.10 -0.74
N LEU A 193 9.87 -6.54 0.40
CA LEU A 193 11.25 -6.70 0.89
C LEU A 193 11.60 -8.16 1.18
N ALA A 194 10.71 -8.89 1.86
CA ALA A 194 10.94 -10.29 2.20
C ALA A 194 11.03 -11.19 0.96
N CYS A 195 10.15 -11.02 -0.02
CA CYS A 195 10.18 -11.77 -1.27
C CYS A 195 11.48 -11.49 -2.06
N GLY A 196 11.86 -10.21 -2.17
CA GLY A 196 13.13 -9.84 -2.80
C GLY A 196 14.31 -10.49 -2.10
N ALA A 197 14.38 -10.43 -0.78
CA ALA A 197 15.46 -11.03 0.01
C ALA A 197 15.50 -12.56 -0.10
N ILE A 198 14.35 -13.24 -0.14
CA ILE A 198 14.29 -14.69 -0.36
C ILE A 198 14.87 -15.05 -1.72
N ILE A 199 14.49 -14.33 -2.77
CA ILE A 199 14.96 -14.56 -4.14
C ILE A 199 16.44 -14.26 -4.28
N GLY A 200 16.93 -13.21 -3.61
CA GLY A 200 18.34 -12.84 -3.60
C GLY A 200 19.23 -13.80 -2.80
N GLY A 201 18.68 -14.84 -2.17
CA GLY A 201 19.43 -15.83 -1.39
C GLY A 201 19.75 -15.37 0.02
N GLY A 202 19.01 -14.42 0.57
CA GLY A 202 19.20 -13.91 1.93
C GLY A 202 19.02 -14.98 3.00
N THR A 203 19.79 -14.85 4.09
CA THR A 203 19.64 -15.69 5.28
C THR A 203 18.28 -15.45 5.93
N THR A 204 17.83 -16.41 6.76
CA THR A 204 16.58 -16.22 7.52
C THR A 204 16.60 -14.95 8.35
N GLU A 205 17.73 -14.62 8.97
CA GLU A 205 17.92 -13.42 9.76
C GLU A 205 17.77 -12.14 8.93
N GLN A 206 18.38 -12.09 7.73
CA GLN A 206 18.25 -10.97 6.80
C GLN A 206 16.81 -10.77 6.32
N VAL A 207 16.13 -11.88 5.97
CA VAL A 207 14.73 -11.84 5.53
C VAL A 207 13.81 -11.32 6.65
N GLU A 208 13.99 -11.81 7.89
CA GLU A 208 13.19 -11.35 9.04
C GLU A 208 13.48 -9.88 9.39
N ALA A 209 14.74 -9.47 9.35
CA ALA A 209 15.12 -8.07 9.59
C ALA A 209 14.51 -7.12 8.55
N LEU A 210 14.56 -7.48 7.27
CA LEU A 210 13.96 -6.70 6.18
C LEU A 210 12.43 -6.69 6.28
N ARG A 211 11.80 -7.81 6.64
CA ARG A 211 10.35 -7.87 6.88
C ARG A 211 9.95 -6.95 8.05
N SER A 212 10.66 -7.01 9.17
CA SER A 212 10.38 -6.18 10.34
C SER A 212 10.58 -4.69 10.04
N PHE A 213 11.65 -4.34 9.34
CA PHE A 213 11.88 -3.00 8.82
C PHE A 213 10.72 -2.55 7.93
N GLY A 214 10.29 -3.41 7.02
CA GLY A 214 9.17 -3.14 6.11
C GLY A 214 7.82 -2.97 6.83
N MET A 215 7.57 -3.72 7.90
CA MET A 215 6.36 -3.54 8.73
C MET A 215 6.33 -2.15 9.38
N ALA A 216 7.40 -1.74 10.03
CA ALA A 216 7.46 -0.44 10.70
C ALA A 216 7.40 0.73 9.71
N THR A 217 8.16 0.66 8.62
CA THR A 217 8.16 1.74 7.59
C THR A 217 6.88 1.76 6.76
N GLY A 218 6.26 0.61 6.52
CA GLY A 218 4.96 0.52 5.85
C GLY A 218 3.81 1.06 6.72
N LEU A 219 3.88 0.87 8.04
CA LEU A 219 2.93 1.49 8.98
C LEU A 219 3.13 3.01 9.05
N ALA A 220 4.37 3.48 9.10
CA ALA A 220 4.68 4.91 9.03
C ALA A 220 4.19 5.54 7.72
N PHE A 221 4.30 4.81 6.61
CA PHE A 221 3.75 5.23 5.30
C PHE A 221 2.22 5.40 5.34
N GLN A 222 1.47 4.47 5.98
CA GLN A 222 0.01 4.60 6.13
C GLN A 222 -0.36 5.78 7.00
N LEU A 223 0.32 5.97 8.14
CA LEU A 223 0.11 7.14 9.01
C LEU A 223 0.31 8.45 8.24
N GLN A 224 1.31 8.47 7.36
CA GLN A 224 1.61 9.62 6.51
C GLN A 224 0.53 9.85 5.45
N ASP A 225 -0.01 8.80 4.81
CA ASP A 225 -1.11 8.92 3.85
C ASP A 225 -2.37 9.45 4.54
N ASP A 226 -2.73 8.96 5.74
CA ASP A 226 -3.85 9.46 6.55
C ASP A 226 -3.65 10.95 6.94
N LEU A 227 -2.44 11.34 7.33
CA LEU A 227 -2.10 12.74 7.62
C LEU A 227 -2.24 13.63 6.38
N LEU A 228 -1.75 13.19 5.23
CA LEU A 228 -1.87 13.92 3.96
C LEU A 228 -3.34 14.11 3.55
N ASN A 229 -4.19 13.13 3.78
CA ASN A 229 -5.62 13.23 3.53
C ASN A 229 -6.26 14.37 4.35
N LEU A 230 -5.84 14.57 5.61
CA LEU A 230 -6.41 15.57 6.51
C LEU A 230 -5.83 16.97 6.33
N VAL A 231 -4.49 17.10 6.27
CA VAL A 231 -3.76 18.37 6.37
C VAL A 231 -2.82 18.64 5.19
N GLY A 232 -2.85 17.80 4.16
CA GLY A 232 -2.10 18.01 2.92
C GLY A 232 -2.56 19.24 2.15
N ASP A 233 -1.80 19.61 1.12
CA ASP A 233 -2.19 20.67 0.21
C ASP A 233 -3.36 20.21 -0.66
N LYS A 234 -4.46 20.97 -0.65
CA LYS A 234 -5.67 20.68 -1.43
C LYS A 234 -5.40 20.53 -2.94
N GLU A 235 -4.40 21.22 -3.46
CA GLU A 235 -4.03 21.13 -4.89
C GLU A 235 -3.27 19.82 -5.17
N SER A 236 -2.50 19.31 -4.22
CA SER A 236 -1.69 18.09 -4.37
C SER A 236 -2.49 16.80 -4.13
N VAL A 237 -3.52 16.85 -3.27
CA VAL A 237 -4.36 15.69 -2.88
C VAL A 237 -5.66 15.65 -3.72
N ALA A 238 -6.02 16.75 -4.37
CA ALA A 238 -7.15 16.90 -5.30
C ALA A 238 -8.49 16.36 -4.76
N LYS A 239 -9.02 15.29 -5.37
CA LYS A 239 -10.34 14.74 -5.05
C LYS A 239 -10.43 14.02 -3.70
N ASP A 240 -9.32 13.50 -3.20
CA ASP A 240 -9.28 12.68 -1.99
C ASP A 240 -9.08 13.52 -0.71
N PHE A 241 -9.03 14.86 -0.85
CA PHE A 241 -8.82 15.75 0.29
C PHE A 241 -9.96 15.62 1.31
N ARG A 242 -9.62 15.13 2.51
CA ARG A 242 -10.53 14.87 3.62
C ARG A 242 -11.61 13.82 3.36
N CYS A 243 -11.44 12.95 2.37
CA CYS A 243 -12.40 11.88 2.09
C CYS A 243 -12.53 10.91 3.27
N ASP A 244 -11.48 10.68 4.05
CA ASP A 244 -11.52 9.82 5.24
C ASP A 244 -12.55 10.31 6.28
N ILE A 245 -12.78 11.63 6.39
CA ILE A 245 -13.82 12.20 7.24
C ILE A 245 -15.20 11.89 6.66
N THR A 246 -15.38 12.10 5.35
CA THR A 246 -16.64 11.83 4.64
C THR A 246 -17.02 10.34 4.71
N GLU A 247 -16.05 9.46 4.54
CA GLU A 247 -16.24 8.01 4.62
C GLU A 247 -16.35 7.50 6.06
N GLY A 248 -16.07 8.36 7.04
CA GLY A 248 -16.14 8.02 8.46
C GLY A 248 -15.09 7.00 8.87
N LYS A 249 -13.89 7.03 8.26
CA LYS A 249 -12.79 6.12 8.58
C LYS A 249 -12.28 6.30 10.00
N ARG A 250 -11.82 5.20 10.60
CA ARG A 250 -11.22 5.16 11.95
C ARG A 250 -9.70 5.31 11.83
N THR A 251 -9.21 6.45 11.30
CA THR A 251 -7.78 6.75 11.27
C THR A 251 -7.22 6.95 12.67
N LEU A 252 -5.89 6.90 12.84
CA LEU A 252 -5.27 7.12 14.15
C LEU A 252 -5.68 8.47 14.77
N MET A 253 -5.75 9.53 13.94
CA MET A 253 -6.14 10.85 14.40
C MET A 253 -7.58 10.88 14.93
N VAL A 254 -8.48 10.17 14.25
CA VAL A 254 -9.88 10.01 14.70
C VAL A 254 -9.93 9.23 16.00
N VAL A 255 -9.29 8.07 16.08
CA VAL A 255 -9.28 7.21 17.28
C VAL A 255 -8.72 7.96 18.50
N HIS A 256 -7.58 8.63 18.33
CA HIS A 256 -6.96 9.42 19.40
C HIS A 256 -7.84 10.61 19.83
N ALA A 257 -8.45 11.33 18.88
CA ALA A 257 -9.32 12.47 19.20
C ALA A 257 -10.60 12.03 19.93
N LEU A 258 -11.19 10.89 19.55
CA LEU A 258 -12.39 10.36 20.21
C LEU A 258 -12.15 9.92 21.66
N ALA A 259 -10.91 9.66 22.05
CA ALA A 259 -10.55 9.42 23.46
C ALA A 259 -10.58 10.71 24.32
N ASN A 260 -10.61 11.91 23.71
CA ASN A 260 -10.70 13.18 24.41
C ASN A 260 -12.18 13.61 24.57
N PRO A 261 -12.74 13.62 25.82
CA PRO A 261 -14.15 13.97 26.06
C PRO A 261 -14.56 15.38 25.61
N GLN A 262 -13.60 16.31 25.43
CA GLN A 262 -13.88 17.69 25.04
C GLN A 262 -14.26 17.83 23.56
N VAL A 263 -13.84 16.90 22.72
CA VAL A 263 -14.05 16.95 21.26
C VAL A 263 -14.86 15.76 20.72
N SER A 264 -14.93 14.66 21.47
CA SER A 264 -15.43 13.37 21.00
C SER A 264 -16.86 13.41 20.47
N ASP A 265 -17.79 14.09 21.17
CA ASP A 265 -19.19 14.08 20.77
C ASP A 265 -19.43 14.89 19.49
N GLU A 266 -18.79 16.06 19.36
CA GLU A 266 -18.88 16.88 18.16
C GLU A 266 -18.23 16.20 16.97
N LEU A 267 -17.01 15.66 17.15
CA LEU A 267 -16.29 14.94 16.09
C LEU A 267 -17.08 13.72 15.61
N ARG A 268 -17.63 12.93 16.53
CA ARG A 268 -18.48 11.78 16.20
C ARG A 268 -19.70 12.21 15.39
N GLY A 269 -20.31 13.34 15.75
CA GLY A 269 -21.45 13.88 15.00
C GLY A 269 -21.11 14.19 13.55
N ILE A 270 -19.94 14.83 13.31
CA ILE A 270 -19.48 15.15 11.95
C ILE A 270 -19.19 13.90 11.15
N LEU A 271 -18.43 12.95 11.73
CA LEU A 271 -18.08 11.68 11.05
C LEU A 271 -19.32 10.83 10.72
N SER A 272 -20.31 10.80 11.62
CA SER A 272 -21.56 10.04 11.39
C SER A 272 -22.47 10.67 10.34
N ALA A 273 -22.29 11.94 10.03
CA ALA A 273 -23.07 12.65 9.01
C ALA A 273 -22.61 12.35 7.58
N HIS A 274 -21.45 11.71 7.39
CA HIS A 274 -20.83 11.45 6.08
C HIS A 274 -20.87 12.69 5.17
N THR A 275 -20.54 13.85 5.76
CA THR A 275 -20.71 15.16 5.11
C THR A 275 -19.62 15.43 4.08
N THR A 276 -20.00 16.18 3.04
CA THR A 276 -19.08 16.80 2.08
C THR A 276 -18.98 18.32 2.26
N ASP A 277 -19.62 18.87 3.33
CA ASP A 277 -19.59 20.31 3.64
C ASP A 277 -18.17 20.72 4.05
N PRO A 278 -17.52 21.64 3.32
CA PRO A 278 -16.16 22.06 3.60
C PRO A 278 -15.97 22.67 5.00
N GLU A 279 -17.00 23.34 5.56
CA GLU A 279 -16.92 23.95 6.89
C GLU A 279 -16.91 22.86 7.96
N LEU A 280 -17.74 21.84 7.84
CA LEU A 280 -17.76 20.71 8.77
C LEU A 280 -16.50 19.84 8.64
N LEU A 281 -15.99 19.65 7.42
CA LEU A 281 -14.70 18.95 7.22
C LEU A 281 -13.54 19.72 7.87
N ALA A 282 -13.51 21.05 7.72
CA ALA A 282 -12.51 21.89 8.40
C ALA A 282 -12.65 21.81 9.93
N ARG A 283 -13.89 21.83 10.43
CA ARG A 283 -14.17 21.71 11.87
C ARG A 283 -13.70 20.40 12.46
N ALA A 284 -13.86 19.28 11.74
CA ALA A 284 -13.34 17.98 12.17
C ALA A 284 -11.81 18.00 12.33
N VAL A 285 -11.09 18.63 11.39
CA VAL A 285 -9.63 18.79 11.49
C VAL A 285 -9.23 19.64 12.69
N GLU A 286 -9.91 20.77 12.93
CA GLU A 286 -9.68 21.62 14.13
C GLU A 286 -9.86 20.83 15.44
N LEU A 287 -10.89 19.97 15.53
CA LEU A 287 -11.14 19.14 16.71
C LEU A 287 -10.01 18.13 16.93
N MET A 288 -9.50 17.52 15.84
CA MET A 288 -8.35 16.61 15.91
C MET A 288 -7.05 17.35 16.28
N GLU A 289 -6.86 18.60 15.82
CA GLU A 289 -5.74 19.44 16.25
C GLU A 289 -5.83 19.81 17.72
N GLN A 290 -7.02 20.23 18.21
CA GLN A 290 -7.26 20.53 19.61
C GLN A 290 -7.01 19.34 20.54
N ALA A 291 -7.30 18.13 20.07
CA ALA A 291 -7.00 16.90 20.78
C ALA A 291 -5.51 16.51 20.74
N GLY A 292 -4.68 17.19 19.94
CA GLY A 292 -3.27 16.85 19.74
C GLY A 292 -3.04 15.64 18.84
N SER A 293 -4.07 15.15 18.15
CA SER A 293 -4.05 13.88 17.41
C SER A 293 -3.14 13.92 16.19
N ILE A 294 -3.05 15.05 15.51
CA ILE A 294 -2.18 15.26 14.36
C ILE A 294 -0.69 15.20 14.79
N ALA A 295 -0.35 15.86 15.89
CA ALA A 295 1.00 15.82 16.45
C ALA A 295 1.37 14.38 16.89
N HIS A 296 0.45 13.69 17.57
CA HIS A 296 0.63 12.30 18.00
C HIS A 296 0.93 11.36 16.83
N ALA A 297 0.17 11.44 15.74
CA ALA A 297 0.39 10.61 14.55
C ALA A 297 1.76 10.90 13.87
N ARG A 298 2.16 12.18 13.81
CA ARG A 298 3.49 12.56 13.30
C ARG A 298 4.62 12.00 14.15
N GLU A 299 4.53 12.14 15.48
CA GLU A 299 5.54 11.63 16.41
C GLU A 299 5.67 10.10 16.31
N LEU A 300 4.54 9.39 16.21
CA LEU A 300 4.53 7.94 16.06
C LEU A 300 5.20 7.52 14.73
N SER A 301 4.88 8.20 13.63
CA SER A 301 5.49 7.92 12.32
C SER A 301 7.01 8.11 12.34
N LEU A 302 7.49 9.22 12.90
CA LEU A 302 8.92 9.50 13.07
C LEU A 302 9.62 8.47 13.98
N LYS A 303 8.96 8.07 15.07
CA LYS A 303 9.46 7.05 16.01
C LYS A 303 9.61 5.70 15.30
N LEU A 304 8.60 5.25 14.56
CA LEU A 304 8.63 3.98 13.82
C LEU A 304 9.79 3.91 12.83
N VAL A 305 10.01 4.96 12.05
CA VAL A 305 11.12 5.02 11.09
C VAL A 305 12.47 5.02 11.79
N ARG A 306 12.65 5.79 12.87
CA ARG A 306 13.89 5.81 13.64
C ARG A 306 14.22 4.43 14.20
N GLU A 307 13.26 3.81 14.91
CA GLU A 307 13.45 2.48 15.53
C GLU A 307 13.72 1.39 14.49
N ALA A 308 13.04 1.47 13.33
CA ALA A 308 13.29 0.54 12.22
C ALA A 308 14.72 0.66 11.67
N LYS A 309 15.23 1.89 11.49
CA LYS A 309 16.60 2.12 11.04
C LYS A 309 17.63 1.64 12.07
N GLU A 310 17.40 1.93 13.35
CA GLU A 310 18.27 1.47 14.44
C GLU A 310 18.34 -0.06 14.50
N ALA A 311 17.19 -0.75 14.34
CA ALA A 311 17.14 -2.20 14.33
C ALA A 311 17.82 -2.83 13.10
N LEU A 312 17.71 -2.19 11.93
CA LEU A 312 18.33 -2.69 10.69
C LEU A 312 19.83 -2.35 10.59
N ALA A 313 20.30 -1.32 11.30
CA ALA A 313 21.69 -0.85 11.22
C ALA A 313 22.75 -1.93 11.47
N PRO A 314 22.63 -2.84 12.46
CA PRO A 314 23.61 -3.88 12.71
C PRO A 314 23.54 -5.06 11.72
N VAL A 315 22.48 -5.19 10.93
CA VAL A 315 22.30 -6.30 9.99
C VAL A 315 23.25 -6.14 8.81
N GLU A 316 23.96 -7.21 8.47
CA GLU A 316 24.85 -7.22 7.30
C GLU A 316 24.05 -7.27 6.01
N LEU A 317 24.03 -6.16 5.27
CA LEU A 317 23.35 -5.98 4.00
C LEU A 317 24.29 -5.32 2.99
N ALA A 318 24.07 -5.62 1.72
CA ALA A 318 24.87 -5.08 0.62
C ALA A 318 24.64 -3.59 0.41
N GLN A 319 25.73 -2.88 0.07
CA GLN A 319 25.69 -1.49 -0.38
C GLN A 319 25.56 -1.42 -1.92
N PRO A 320 24.90 -0.39 -2.48
CA PRO A 320 24.23 0.74 -1.80
C PRO A 320 22.79 0.45 -1.34
N ALA A 321 22.28 -0.77 -1.46
CA ALA A 321 20.89 -1.09 -1.18
C ALA A 321 20.48 -0.75 0.27
N LYS A 322 21.38 -0.94 1.24
CA LYS A 322 21.13 -0.57 2.65
C LYS A 322 20.88 0.93 2.82
N ASP A 323 21.66 1.78 2.15
CA ASP A 323 21.48 3.24 2.21
C ASP A 323 20.19 3.65 1.51
N LEU A 324 19.82 2.98 0.41
CA LEU A 324 18.56 3.20 -0.28
C LEU A 324 17.34 2.80 0.56
N LEU A 325 17.44 1.74 1.38
CA LEU A 325 16.39 1.38 2.35
C LEU A 325 16.19 2.47 3.40
N PHE A 326 17.26 3.06 3.90
CA PHE A 326 17.18 4.16 4.86
C PHE A 326 16.58 5.42 4.21
N SER A 327 17.01 5.75 2.98
CA SER A 327 16.43 6.83 2.20
C SER A 327 14.94 6.60 1.88
N MET A 328 14.54 5.36 1.60
CA MET A 328 13.13 4.99 1.41
C MET A 328 12.29 5.29 2.67
N ALA A 329 12.80 4.91 3.84
CA ALA A 329 12.10 5.15 5.10
C ALA A 329 11.90 6.65 5.37
N ASP A 330 12.92 7.49 5.08
CA ASP A 330 12.79 8.95 5.17
C ASP A 330 11.77 9.48 4.16
N PHE A 331 11.87 9.06 2.91
CA PHE A 331 10.94 9.46 1.86
C PHE A 331 9.48 9.18 2.22
N PHE A 332 9.19 8.10 2.94
CA PHE A 332 7.82 7.75 3.33
C PHE A 332 7.21 8.73 4.33
N ILE A 333 8.02 9.41 5.13
CA ILE A 333 7.55 10.35 6.17
C ILE A 333 7.78 11.83 5.83
N GLU A 334 8.61 12.14 4.83
CA GLU A 334 8.93 13.53 4.46
C GLU A 334 7.85 14.27 3.66
N ARG A 335 6.79 13.59 3.25
CA ARG A 335 5.75 14.15 2.38
C ARG A 335 4.91 15.28 3.00
N ILE A 336 5.08 15.61 4.28
CA ILE A 336 4.33 16.67 5.00
C ILE A 336 5.28 17.75 5.56
N VAL A 337 6.49 17.84 5.12
CA VAL A 337 7.39 18.94 5.56
C VAL A 337 7.38 20.04 4.51
#